data_01fa6eaf3f4a5fc9038e8827dd42b82c
#
_entry.id   01fa6eaf3f4a5fc9038e8827dd42b82c
#
_cell.length_a   1.000
_cell.length_b   1.000
_cell.length_c   1.000
_cell.angle_alpha   90.00
_cell.angle_beta   90.00
_cell.angle_gamma   90.00
#
_symmetry.space_group_name_H-M   'P 1'
#
loop_
_entity.id
_entity.type
_entity.pdbx_description
1 polymer ?
#
loop_
_entity_poly.entity_id
_entity_poly.type
_entity_poly.pdbx_seq_one_letter_code
_entity_poly.pdbx_strand_id
1 'polypeptide(L)'
;VYKRQVLVNGAQFTGDNGRSGEFGHMCVEPGGLPCKCGRRGCLEAYCSATRLTEVSGVTLREFFLGVECGNSAYRTLLDDYLRHLAIGIHNIRLALDCDVVLGGFMAKFLEPYLPQLRDQLAQLDPFDAAGAYLHLSRYPKHAALIGAALYFVKQFLDQV
;
A
#
# COMPACT_ATOMS: atom_id res chain seq x y z
N VAL A 1 -1.14 -7.53 -10.49
CA VAL A 1 -1.25 -8.36 -9.29
C VAL A 1 -0.48 -7.69 -8.18
N TYR A 2 -1.17 -7.19 -7.17
CA TYR A 2 -0.54 -6.62 -5.98
C TYR A 2 -0.03 -7.79 -5.13
N LYS A 3 1.26 -8.11 -5.26
CA LYS A 3 1.89 -9.08 -4.35
C LYS A 3 2.22 -8.34 -3.06
N ARG A 4 1.46 -8.61 -2.02
CA ARG A 4 1.73 -8.17 -0.66
C ARG A 4 2.43 -9.32 0.05
N GLN A 5 3.45 -9.02 0.81
CA GLN A 5 4.23 -10.03 1.53
C GLN A 5 4.42 -9.59 2.97
N VAL A 6 4.31 -10.55 3.87
CA VAL A 6 4.74 -10.43 5.26
C VAL A 6 6.06 -11.14 5.38
N LEU A 7 7.08 -10.45 5.90
CA LEU A 7 8.39 -11.02 6.17
C LEU A 7 8.59 -11.10 7.68
N VAL A 8 8.91 -12.29 8.16
CA VAL A 8 9.25 -12.56 9.58
C VAL A 8 10.64 -13.16 9.62
N ASN A 9 11.56 -12.52 10.32
CA ASN A 9 12.97 -12.96 10.42
C ASN A 9 13.63 -13.21 9.04
N GLY A 10 13.32 -12.35 8.05
CA GLY A 10 13.85 -12.46 6.70
C GLY A 10 13.25 -13.57 5.83
N ALA A 11 12.26 -14.32 6.34
CA ALA A 11 11.52 -15.32 5.59
C ALA A 11 10.11 -14.85 5.26
N GLN A 12 9.58 -15.28 4.10
CA GLN A 12 8.20 -14.98 3.75
C GLN A 12 7.25 -15.80 4.64
N PHE A 13 6.36 -15.10 5.33
CA PHE A 13 5.26 -15.72 6.06
C PHE A 13 4.09 -15.97 5.09
N THR A 14 3.73 -17.20 4.87
CA THR A 14 2.66 -17.59 3.93
C THR A 14 1.31 -17.82 4.60
N GLY A 15 1.29 -18.06 5.92
CA GLY A 15 0.12 -18.54 6.66
C GLY A 15 -0.24 -19.99 6.28
N ASP A 16 -1.18 -20.57 7.02
CA ASP A 16 -1.56 -21.99 6.86
C ASP A 16 -2.14 -22.33 5.49
N ASN A 17 -2.80 -21.36 4.86
CA ASN A 17 -3.49 -21.55 3.57
C ASN A 17 -2.88 -20.72 2.42
N GLY A 18 -1.66 -20.20 2.60
CA GLY A 18 -1.01 -19.36 1.60
C GLY A 18 -1.69 -18.01 1.34
N ARG A 19 -2.53 -17.54 2.28
CA ARG A 19 -3.34 -16.31 2.14
C ARG A 19 -2.83 -15.15 2.99
N SER A 20 -1.66 -15.29 3.57
CA SER A 20 -1.01 -14.21 4.30
C SER A 20 -0.80 -12.99 3.40
N GLY A 21 -0.97 -11.80 3.94
CA GLY A 21 -0.76 -10.56 3.19
C GLY A 21 -1.92 -10.09 2.30
N GLU A 22 -3.11 -10.72 2.35
CA GLU A 22 -4.30 -10.28 1.62
C GLU A 22 -4.92 -8.99 2.24
N PHE A 23 -4.06 -8.04 2.64
CA PHE A 23 -4.44 -6.78 3.29
C PHE A 23 -5.38 -5.90 2.45
N GLY A 24 -5.40 -6.06 1.11
CA GLY A 24 -6.34 -5.34 0.25
C GLY A 24 -7.79 -5.65 0.55
N HIS A 25 -8.05 -6.80 1.13
CA HIS A 25 -9.39 -7.21 1.52
C HIS A 25 -9.71 -6.91 3.00
N MET A 26 -8.82 -6.23 3.71
CA MET A 26 -9.10 -5.65 5.02
C MET A 26 -10.20 -4.59 4.89
N CYS A 27 -11.18 -4.62 5.79
CA CYS A 27 -12.22 -3.60 5.85
C CYS A 27 -11.67 -2.32 6.47
N VAL A 28 -11.69 -1.22 5.71
CA VAL A 28 -11.28 0.12 6.16
C VAL A 28 -12.45 1.10 6.25
N GLU A 29 -13.60 0.75 5.64
CA GLU A 29 -14.83 1.56 5.67
C GLU A 29 -16.06 0.62 5.69
N PRO A 30 -16.58 0.26 6.86
CA PRO A 30 -17.74 -0.64 6.96
C PRO A 30 -18.95 -0.14 6.15
N GLY A 31 -19.50 -1.00 5.27
CA GLY A 31 -20.61 -0.63 4.40
C GLY A 31 -20.22 0.24 3.19
N GLY A 32 -18.95 0.61 3.04
CA GLY A 32 -18.43 1.49 2.01
C GLY A 32 -18.48 0.94 0.59
N LEU A 33 -17.49 1.27 -0.25
CA LEU A 33 -17.44 0.90 -1.67
C LEU A 33 -17.45 -0.62 -1.89
N PRO A 34 -18.12 -1.10 -2.96
CA PRO A 34 -18.08 -2.52 -3.32
C PRO A 34 -16.68 -2.94 -3.74
N CYS A 35 -16.25 -4.12 -3.31
CA CYS A 35 -14.99 -4.74 -3.70
C CYS A 35 -15.25 -5.92 -4.65
N LYS A 36 -14.30 -6.20 -5.55
CA LYS A 36 -14.35 -7.36 -6.47
C LYS A 36 -14.42 -8.71 -5.76
N CYS A 37 -14.06 -8.78 -4.47
CA CYS A 37 -14.21 -9.98 -3.65
C CYS A 37 -15.66 -10.26 -3.17
N GLY A 38 -16.63 -9.43 -3.56
CA GLY A 38 -18.04 -9.53 -3.15
C GLY A 38 -18.38 -8.82 -1.84
N ARG A 39 -17.39 -8.34 -1.07
CA ARG A 39 -17.58 -7.57 0.16
C ARG A 39 -17.60 -6.07 -0.12
N ARG A 40 -17.86 -5.28 0.93
CA ARG A 40 -17.83 -3.81 0.87
C ARG A 40 -16.80 -3.27 1.85
N GLY A 41 -16.23 -2.09 1.51
CA GLY A 41 -15.33 -1.38 2.41
C GLY A 41 -13.88 -1.90 2.46
N CYS A 42 -13.48 -2.75 1.52
CA CYS A 42 -12.12 -3.26 1.45
C CYS A 42 -11.11 -2.16 1.07
N LEU A 43 -9.92 -2.19 1.63
CA LEU A 43 -8.82 -1.26 1.32
C LEU A 43 -8.58 -1.15 -0.19
N GLU A 44 -8.63 -2.25 -0.93
CA GLU A 44 -8.41 -2.28 -2.39
C GLU A 44 -9.45 -1.44 -3.15
N ALA A 45 -10.69 -1.36 -2.66
CA ALA A 45 -11.73 -0.56 -3.28
C ALA A 45 -11.43 0.95 -3.22
N TYR A 46 -10.61 1.39 -2.27
CA TYR A 46 -10.20 2.79 -2.08
C TYR A 46 -8.79 3.05 -2.59
N CYS A 47 -7.87 2.11 -2.41
CA CYS A 47 -6.43 2.31 -2.60
C CYS A 47 -5.86 1.56 -3.81
N SER A 48 -6.69 1.17 -4.79
CA SER A 48 -6.18 0.65 -6.06
C SER A 48 -5.84 1.79 -7.04
N ALA A 49 -4.80 1.58 -7.84
CA ALA A 49 -4.50 2.47 -8.97
C ALA A 49 -5.66 2.54 -9.97
N THR A 50 -6.34 1.42 -10.16
CA THR A 50 -7.52 1.30 -11.03
C THR A 50 -8.62 2.26 -10.60
N ARG A 51 -8.88 2.42 -9.30
CA ARG A 51 -9.86 3.39 -8.81
C ARG A 51 -9.53 4.82 -9.26
N LEU A 52 -8.27 5.24 -9.13
CA LEU A 52 -7.87 6.59 -9.53
C LEU A 52 -8.12 6.83 -11.01
N THR A 53 -7.80 5.85 -11.87
CA THR A 53 -8.01 5.97 -13.32
C THR A 53 -9.48 5.84 -13.72
N GLU A 54 -10.25 4.95 -13.11
CA GLU A 54 -11.67 4.78 -13.43
C GLU A 54 -12.51 5.99 -13.01
N VAL A 55 -12.25 6.56 -11.83
CA VAL A 55 -13.00 7.72 -11.31
C VAL A 55 -12.60 9.01 -12.03
N SER A 56 -11.32 9.20 -12.32
CA SER A 56 -10.82 10.41 -13.00
C SER A 56 -11.01 10.38 -14.51
N GLY A 57 -11.14 9.20 -15.11
CA GLY A 57 -11.23 9.00 -16.55
C GLY A 57 -9.93 9.23 -17.32
N VAL A 58 -8.79 9.37 -16.61
CA VAL A 58 -7.48 9.65 -17.19
C VAL A 58 -6.43 8.64 -16.74
N THR A 59 -5.25 8.66 -17.37
CA THR A 59 -4.12 7.83 -16.92
C THR A 59 -3.61 8.31 -15.56
N LEU A 60 -2.91 7.43 -14.82
CA LEU A 60 -2.31 7.81 -13.53
C LEU A 60 -1.36 9.01 -13.66
N ARG A 61 -0.61 9.09 -14.74
CA ARG A 61 0.30 10.21 -14.97
C ARG A 61 -0.46 11.53 -15.11
N GLU A 62 -1.52 11.52 -15.92
CA GLU A 62 -2.38 12.70 -16.11
C GLU A 62 -3.12 13.07 -14.82
N PHE A 63 -3.57 12.08 -14.05
CA PHE A 63 -4.19 12.28 -12.76
C PHE A 63 -3.25 13.04 -11.80
N PHE A 64 -2.03 12.55 -11.59
CA PHE A 64 -1.08 13.19 -10.68
C PHE A 64 -0.61 14.56 -11.19
N LEU A 65 -0.40 14.73 -12.50
CA LEU A 65 -0.16 16.05 -13.10
C LEU A 65 -1.34 17.00 -12.85
N GLY A 66 -2.58 16.52 -12.98
CA GLY A 66 -3.76 17.32 -12.67
C GLY A 66 -3.84 17.75 -11.22
N VAL A 67 -3.44 16.88 -10.27
CA VAL A 67 -3.32 17.24 -8.85
C VAL A 67 -2.28 18.35 -8.66
N GLU A 68 -1.11 18.24 -9.26
CA GLU A 68 -0.04 19.24 -9.22
C GLU A 68 -0.49 20.58 -9.85
N CYS A 69 -1.29 20.54 -10.90
CA CYS A 69 -1.88 21.71 -11.56
C CYS A 69 -3.09 22.29 -10.80
N GLY A 70 -3.45 21.76 -9.63
CA GLY A 70 -4.50 22.30 -8.77
C GLY A 70 -5.93 21.87 -9.11
N ASN A 71 -6.11 20.75 -9.85
CA ASN A 71 -7.45 20.18 -10.07
C ASN A 71 -8.06 19.72 -8.75
N SER A 72 -9.10 20.42 -8.29
CA SER A 72 -9.73 20.17 -6.99
C SER A 72 -10.40 18.81 -6.90
N ALA A 73 -11.01 18.30 -7.97
CA ALA A 73 -11.65 16.98 -7.98
C ALA A 73 -10.61 15.87 -7.84
N TYR A 74 -9.46 15.98 -8.53
CA TYR A 74 -8.39 15.01 -8.41
C TYR A 74 -7.73 15.10 -7.03
N ARG A 75 -7.60 16.30 -6.48
CA ARG A 75 -7.08 16.49 -5.12
C ARG A 75 -7.98 15.80 -4.09
N THR A 76 -9.29 16.01 -4.15
CA THR A 76 -10.26 15.34 -3.26
C THR A 76 -10.17 13.81 -3.37
N LEU A 77 -10.07 13.28 -4.58
CA LEU A 77 -9.93 11.84 -4.80
C LEU A 77 -8.61 11.29 -4.24
N LEU A 78 -7.52 12.04 -4.37
CA LEU A 78 -6.22 11.67 -3.78
C LEU A 78 -6.25 11.72 -2.26
N ASP A 79 -6.87 12.74 -1.67
CA ASP A 79 -7.00 12.86 -0.21
C ASP A 79 -7.83 11.71 0.38
N ASP A 80 -8.91 11.30 -0.31
CA ASP A 80 -9.67 10.10 0.06
C ASP A 80 -8.84 8.82 -0.05
N TYR A 81 -8.03 8.69 -1.11
CA TYR A 81 -7.09 7.59 -1.28
C TYR A 81 -6.06 7.54 -0.14
N LEU A 82 -5.41 8.66 0.19
CA LEU A 82 -4.39 8.73 1.25
C LEU A 82 -4.98 8.45 2.62
N ARG A 83 -6.18 8.95 2.92
CA ARG A 83 -6.89 8.69 4.17
C ARG A 83 -7.15 7.19 4.38
N HIS A 84 -7.67 6.50 3.40
CA HIS A 84 -7.92 5.06 3.49
C HIS A 84 -6.63 4.23 3.51
N LEU A 85 -5.60 4.70 2.79
CA LEU A 85 -4.28 4.08 2.83
C LEU A 85 -3.66 4.19 4.22
N ALA A 86 -3.79 5.34 4.89
CA ALA A 86 -3.33 5.53 6.27
C ALA A 86 -4.02 4.56 7.22
N ILE A 87 -5.36 4.43 7.14
CA ILE A 87 -6.11 3.46 7.96
C ILE A 87 -5.61 2.03 7.73
N GLY A 88 -5.42 1.64 6.47
CA GLY A 88 -4.91 0.31 6.14
C GLY A 88 -3.50 0.04 6.69
N ILE A 89 -2.59 1.00 6.56
CA ILE A 89 -1.22 0.91 7.08
C ILE A 89 -1.24 0.84 8.60
N HIS A 90 -2.02 1.69 9.26
CA HIS A 90 -2.16 1.70 10.73
C HIS A 90 -2.68 0.35 11.25
N ASN A 91 -3.71 -0.22 10.62
CA ASN A 91 -4.23 -1.53 11.00
C ASN A 91 -3.19 -2.65 10.84
N ILE A 92 -2.36 -2.61 9.80
CA ILE A 92 -1.24 -3.54 9.60
C ILE A 92 -0.21 -3.36 10.71
N ARG A 93 0.15 -2.11 11.03
CA ARG A 93 1.10 -1.79 12.10
C ARG A 93 0.62 -2.31 13.45
N LEU A 94 -0.64 -2.07 13.81
CA LEU A 94 -1.23 -2.57 15.06
C LEU A 94 -1.27 -4.10 15.13
N ALA A 95 -1.52 -4.77 14.00
CA ALA A 95 -1.64 -6.22 13.98
C ALA A 95 -0.29 -6.95 14.00
N LEU A 96 0.76 -6.36 13.41
CA LEU A 96 2.02 -7.04 13.15
C LEU A 96 3.23 -6.39 13.84
N ASP A 97 3.09 -5.17 14.35
CA ASP A 97 4.18 -4.38 14.95
C ASP A 97 5.46 -4.39 14.08
N CYS A 98 5.32 -4.00 12.81
CA CYS A 98 6.38 -4.11 11.82
C CYS A 98 6.54 -2.84 10.98
N ASP A 99 7.67 -2.68 10.33
CA ASP A 99 7.84 -1.68 9.28
C ASP A 99 6.94 -2.00 8.08
N VAL A 100 6.42 -0.94 7.45
CA VAL A 100 5.57 -1.04 6.24
C VAL A 100 6.31 -0.41 5.06
N VAL A 101 6.50 -1.18 4.00
CA VAL A 101 7.14 -0.70 2.77
C VAL A 101 6.10 -0.59 1.66
N LEU A 102 5.82 0.63 1.21
CA LEU A 102 5.02 0.86 0.00
C LEU A 102 5.89 0.65 -1.23
N GLY A 103 5.53 -0.33 -2.02
CA GLY A 103 6.26 -0.73 -3.21
C GLY A 103 5.44 -0.67 -4.50
N GLY A 104 6.02 -1.24 -5.56
CA GLY A 104 5.39 -1.27 -6.87
C GLY A 104 5.37 0.09 -7.57
N PHE A 105 4.70 0.14 -8.71
CA PHE A 105 4.72 1.34 -9.56
C PHE A 105 4.04 2.57 -8.94
N MET A 106 3.15 2.38 -7.95
CA MET A 106 2.51 3.48 -7.23
C MET A 106 3.48 4.25 -6.33
N ALA A 107 4.53 3.61 -5.82
CA ALA A 107 5.47 4.23 -4.88
C ALA A 107 6.05 5.55 -5.40
N LYS A 108 6.41 5.60 -6.71
CA LYS A 108 6.94 6.82 -7.34
C LYS A 108 5.96 8.00 -7.36
N PHE A 109 4.66 7.71 -7.44
CA PHE A 109 3.62 8.75 -7.44
C PHE A 109 3.27 9.19 -6.02
N LEU A 110 3.49 8.32 -5.03
CA LEU A 110 3.20 8.60 -3.63
C LEU A 110 4.36 9.30 -2.90
N GLU A 111 5.55 9.33 -3.50
CA GLU A 111 6.74 9.96 -2.89
C GLU A 111 6.49 11.42 -2.45
N PRO A 112 5.89 12.31 -3.27
CA PRO A 112 5.61 13.70 -2.85
C PRO A 112 4.58 13.80 -1.71
N TYR A 113 3.76 12.77 -1.51
CA TYR A 113 2.68 12.73 -0.51
C TYR A 113 3.04 11.95 0.75
N LEU A 114 4.27 11.44 0.83
CA LEU A 114 4.75 10.71 2.00
C LEU A 114 4.68 11.53 3.30
N PRO A 115 5.03 12.83 3.34
CA PRO A 115 4.84 13.66 4.53
C PRO A 115 3.38 13.72 4.97
N GLN A 116 2.45 14.01 4.05
CA GLN A 116 1.01 14.05 4.33
C GLN A 116 0.50 12.70 4.89
N LEU A 117 0.96 11.59 4.31
CA LEU A 117 0.59 10.25 4.77
C LEU A 117 1.13 9.96 6.18
N ARG A 118 2.36 10.38 6.48
CA ARG A 118 2.93 10.26 7.83
C ARG A 118 2.18 11.11 8.85
N ASP A 119 1.78 12.32 8.50
CA ASP A 119 0.98 13.18 9.38
C ASP A 119 -0.38 12.53 9.70
N GLN A 120 -1.02 11.89 8.72
CA GLN A 120 -2.25 11.13 8.93
C GLN A 120 -2.03 9.91 9.82
N LEU A 121 -0.92 9.19 9.64
CA LEU A 121 -0.55 8.06 10.49
C LEU A 121 -0.27 8.49 11.92
N ALA A 122 0.43 9.60 12.11
CA ALA A 122 0.71 10.15 13.44
C ALA A 122 -0.58 10.54 14.20
N GLN A 123 -1.65 10.91 13.49
CA GLN A 123 -2.96 11.18 14.10
C GLN A 123 -3.71 9.90 14.50
N LEU A 124 -3.44 8.78 13.84
CA LEU A 124 -4.08 7.50 14.08
C LEU A 124 -3.34 6.66 15.13
N ASP A 125 -2.01 6.81 15.20
CA ASP A 125 -1.16 5.95 16.04
C ASP A 125 -0.78 6.67 17.35
N PRO A 126 -1.34 6.25 18.49
CA PRO A 126 -1.01 6.83 19.78
C PRO A 126 0.39 6.41 20.31
N PHE A 127 1.02 5.40 19.69
CA PHE A 127 2.30 4.83 20.14
C PHE A 127 3.48 5.32 19.32
N ASP A 128 3.28 5.71 18.06
CA ASP A 128 4.32 6.21 17.14
C ASP A 128 3.84 7.45 16.38
N ALA A 129 4.02 8.61 17.00
CA ALA A 129 3.58 9.90 16.47
C ALA A 129 4.36 10.38 15.23
N ALA A 130 5.41 9.69 14.81
CA ALA A 130 6.25 10.12 13.68
C ALA A 130 5.95 9.37 12.37
N GLY A 131 5.21 8.25 12.40
CA GLY A 131 4.99 7.40 11.22
C GLY A 131 6.30 6.91 10.60
N ALA A 132 7.37 6.78 11.42
CA ALA A 132 8.72 6.47 10.97
C ALA A 132 8.85 5.06 10.38
N TYR A 133 7.94 4.16 10.76
CA TYR A 133 7.85 2.80 10.26
C TYR A 133 7.38 2.70 8.79
N LEU A 134 6.94 3.82 8.20
CA LEU A 134 6.51 3.85 6.79
C LEU A 134 7.67 4.21 5.87
N HIS A 135 7.96 3.31 4.95
CA HIS A 135 9.03 3.45 3.97
C HIS A 135 8.49 3.33 2.53
N LEU A 136 9.23 3.93 1.58
CA LEU A 136 9.04 3.66 0.15
C LEU A 136 10.10 2.68 -0.34
N SER A 137 9.70 1.81 -1.27
CA SER A 137 10.63 0.89 -1.91
C SER A 137 11.69 1.65 -2.70
N ARG A 138 12.96 1.30 -2.51
CA ARG A 138 14.09 1.82 -3.30
C ARG A 138 14.07 1.35 -4.76
N TYR A 139 13.29 0.30 -5.07
CA TYR A 139 13.24 -0.33 -6.39
C TYR A 139 11.80 -0.41 -6.92
N PRO A 140 11.12 0.72 -7.17
CA PRO A 140 9.68 0.73 -7.49
C PRO A 140 9.34 -0.03 -8.79
N LYS A 141 10.28 -0.12 -9.74
CA LYS A 141 10.08 -0.81 -11.02
C LYS A 141 10.44 -2.29 -10.99
N HIS A 142 11.40 -2.69 -10.15
CA HIS A 142 12.04 -4.01 -10.21
C HIS A 142 11.91 -4.82 -8.92
N ALA A 143 11.17 -4.33 -7.91
CA ALA A 143 11.07 -4.97 -6.60
C ALA A 143 10.62 -6.44 -6.70
N ALA A 144 9.64 -6.75 -7.56
CA ALA A 144 9.17 -8.11 -7.75
C ALA A 144 10.22 -9.03 -8.40
N LEU A 145 10.98 -8.51 -9.37
CA LEU A 145 12.06 -9.25 -10.03
C LEU A 145 13.22 -9.51 -9.08
N ILE A 146 13.64 -8.47 -8.35
CA ILE A 146 14.71 -8.57 -7.35
C ILE A 146 14.31 -9.54 -6.23
N GLY A 147 13.08 -9.45 -5.73
CA GLY A 147 12.56 -10.35 -4.71
C GLY A 147 12.52 -11.81 -5.16
N ALA A 148 12.12 -12.07 -6.40
CA ALA A 148 12.15 -13.41 -6.99
C ALA A 148 13.59 -13.94 -7.12
N ALA A 149 14.53 -13.11 -7.58
CA ALA A 149 15.95 -13.49 -7.68
C ALA A 149 16.56 -13.81 -6.31
N LEU A 150 16.29 -12.96 -5.30
CA LEU A 150 16.78 -13.16 -3.93
C LEU A 150 16.21 -14.42 -3.28
N TYR A 151 15.00 -14.83 -3.62
CA TYR A 151 14.43 -16.09 -3.16
C TYR A 151 15.27 -17.30 -3.58
N PHE A 152 15.69 -17.36 -4.87
CA PHE A 152 16.55 -18.44 -5.35
C PHE A 152 17.96 -18.38 -4.78
N VAL A 153 18.52 -17.17 -4.64
CA VAL A 153 19.84 -16.98 -4.01
C VAL A 153 19.80 -17.52 -2.58
N LYS A 154 18.76 -17.18 -1.81
CA LYS A 154 18.61 -17.69 -0.44
C LYS A 154 18.51 -19.20 -0.40
N GLN A 155 17.66 -19.80 -1.24
CA GLN A 155 17.56 -21.28 -1.33
C GLN A 155 18.90 -21.95 -1.64
N PHE A 156 19.71 -21.36 -2.52
CA PHE A 156 21.03 -21.88 -2.82
C PHE A 156 21.98 -21.79 -1.61
N LEU A 157 21.98 -20.65 -0.92
CA LEU A 157 22.85 -20.45 0.26
C LEU A 157 22.46 -21.31 1.45
N ASP A 158 21.16 -21.63 1.62
CA ASP A 158 20.67 -22.49 2.70
C ASP A 158 20.97 -23.99 2.44
N GLN A 159 21.46 -24.36 1.23
CA GLN A 159 21.86 -25.73 0.85
C GLN A 159 23.38 -25.98 0.92
N VAL A 160 24.17 -24.93 1.15
CA VAL A 160 25.65 -24.98 1.25
C VAL A 160 26.07 -24.88 2.71
#